data_d5702e9cf355d62c85fb56e2b4004b11
#
_entry.id   d5702e9cf355d62c85fb56e2b4004b11
#
_cell.length_a   1.000
_cell.length_b   1.000
_cell.length_c   1.000
_cell.angle_alpha   90.00
_cell.angle_beta   90.00
_cell.angle_gamma   90.00
#
_symmetry.space_group_name_H-M   'P 1'
#
loop_
_entity.id
_entity.type
_entity.pdbx_description
1 polymer ?
#
loop_
_entity_poly.entity_id
_entity_poly.type
_entity_poly.pdbx_seq_one_letter_code
_entity_poly.pdbx_strand_id
1 'polypeptide(L)' 'MRSVQYHPAARAEFLRQVVYYAGVSTRLAERYDRAVRKAEVQAAEAPEQWPSYKFGTRRIIDRTFKFSLVYFY' A
#
# COMPACT_ATOMS: atom_id res chain seq x y z
N MET A 1 -13.56 -11.73 0.01
CA MET A 1 -12.56 -10.76 -0.44
C MET A 1 -12.23 -11.01 -1.91
N ARG A 2 -12.03 -9.96 -2.68
CA ARG A 2 -11.65 -10.07 -4.08
C ARG A 2 -10.14 -10.12 -4.22
N SER A 3 -9.67 -10.82 -5.25
CA SER A 3 -8.25 -10.86 -5.57
C SER A 3 -7.83 -9.54 -6.22
N VAL A 4 -6.77 -8.93 -5.70
CA VAL A 4 -6.17 -7.73 -6.28
C VAL A 4 -4.70 -8.01 -6.57
N GLN A 5 -4.15 -7.29 -7.55
CA GLN A 5 -2.75 -7.42 -7.92
C GLN A 5 -2.05 -6.08 -7.78
N TYR A 6 -0.85 -6.11 -7.25
CA TYR A 6 -0.05 -4.92 -7.04
C TYR A 6 1.07 -4.83 -8.07
N HIS A 7 1.37 -3.61 -8.48
CA HIS A 7 2.47 -3.41 -9.41
C HIS A 7 3.81 -3.81 -8.77
N PRO A 8 4.70 -4.50 -9.49
CA PRO A 8 6.00 -4.91 -8.91
C PRO A 8 6.82 -3.75 -8.33
N ALA A 9 6.77 -2.57 -8.96
CA ALA A 9 7.46 -1.40 -8.45
C ALA A 9 6.93 -0.94 -7.09
N ALA A 10 5.63 -1.11 -6.84
CA ALA A 10 5.03 -0.77 -5.55
C ALA A 10 5.55 -1.66 -4.43
N ARG A 11 5.75 -2.95 -4.73
CA ARG A 11 6.30 -3.88 -3.75
C ARG A 11 7.75 -3.57 -3.42
N ALA A 12 8.55 -3.24 -4.43
CA ALA A 12 9.94 -2.84 -4.22
C ALA A 12 10.03 -1.56 -3.38
N GLU A 13 9.15 -0.61 -3.65
CA GLU A 13 9.06 0.63 -2.88
C GLU A 13 8.71 0.35 -1.42
N PHE A 14 7.73 -0.52 -1.18
CA PHE A 14 7.35 -0.92 0.16
C PHE A 14 8.54 -1.49 0.94
N LEU A 15 9.28 -2.40 0.33
CA LEU A 15 10.43 -3.03 0.99
C LEU A 15 11.51 -1.99 1.32
N ARG A 16 11.78 -1.05 0.41
CA ARG A 16 12.76 0.01 0.65
C ARG A 16 12.34 0.89 1.83
N GLN A 17 11.06 1.23 1.93
CA GLN A 17 10.56 2.05 3.02
C GLN A 17 10.62 1.33 4.36
N VAL A 18 10.33 0.03 4.39
CA VAL A 18 10.45 -0.77 5.61
C VAL A 18 11.89 -0.75 6.11
N VAL A 19 12.85 -0.96 5.22
CA VAL A 19 14.28 -0.92 5.58
C VAL A 19 14.66 0.46 6.10
N TYR A 20 14.22 1.51 5.43
CA TYR A 20 14.51 2.88 5.87
C TYR A 20 13.97 3.15 7.27
N TYR A 21 12.70 2.82 7.52
CA TYR A 21 12.10 3.06 8.83
C TYR A 21 12.70 2.19 9.93
N ALA A 22 13.11 0.98 9.61
CA ALA A 22 13.78 0.11 10.58
C ALA A 22 15.13 0.71 11.03
N GLY A 23 15.82 1.40 10.14
CA GLY A 23 17.05 2.11 10.47
C GLY A 23 16.83 3.30 11.41
N VAL A 24 15.63 3.88 11.40
CA VAL A 24 15.26 4.98 12.30
C VAL A 24 14.68 4.43 13.60
N SER A 25 13.73 3.49 13.52
CA SER A 25 13.02 2.95 14.66
C SER A 25 12.26 1.68 14.25
N THR A 26 12.44 0.60 14.98
CA THR A 26 11.69 -0.64 14.77
C THR A 26 10.19 -0.40 14.91
N ARG A 27 9.79 0.41 15.91
CA ARG A 27 8.39 0.74 16.12
C ARG A 27 7.79 1.46 14.92
N LEU A 28 8.55 2.37 14.31
CA LEU A 28 8.09 3.10 13.13
C LEU A 28 7.92 2.16 11.94
N ALA A 29 8.86 1.24 11.74
CA ALA A 29 8.75 0.24 10.68
C ALA A 29 7.52 -0.65 10.86
N GLU A 30 7.22 -1.06 12.09
CA GLU A 30 6.03 -1.87 12.38
C GLU A 30 4.75 -1.09 12.10
N ARG A 31 4.71 0.19 12.43
CA ARG A 31 3.55 1.04 12.15
C ARG A 31 3.34 1.22 10.65
N TYR A 32 4.42 1.40 9.91
CA TYR A 32 4.34 1.50 8.46
C TYR A 32 3.82 0.19 7.84
N ASP A 33 4.37 -0.94 8.28
CA ASP A 33 3.92 -2.25 7.80
C ASP A 33 2.41 -2.44 8.06
N ARG A 34 1.94 -2.09 9.24
CA ARG A 34 0.52 -2.19 9.56
C ARG A 34 -0.34 -1.29 8.69
N ALA A 35 0.14 -0.08 8.38
CA ALA A 35 -0.59 0.84 7.51
C ALA A 35 -0.73 0.28 6.09
N VAL A 36 0.32 -0.33 5.55
CA VAL A 36 0.28 -0.96 4.23
C VAL A 36 -0.66 -2.16 4.24
N ARG A 37 -0.58 -3.02 5.25
CA ARG A 37 -1.46 -4.19 5.36
C ARG A 37 -2.93 -3.78 5.46
N LYS A 38 -3.21 -2.73 6.21
CA LYS A 38 -4.57 -2.19 6.29
C LYS A 38 -5.06 -1.72 4.93
N ALA A 39 -4.24 -1.02 4.17
CA ALA A 39 -4.60 -0.57 2.83
C ALA A 39 -4.82 -1.76 1.89
N GLU A 40 -4.01 -2.80 1.99
CA GLU A 40 -4.18 -4.02 1.19
C GLU A 40 -5.51 -4.71 1.50
N VAL A 41 -5.88 -4.80 2.78
CA VAL A 41 -7.18 -5.36 3.18
C VAL A 41 -8.32 -4.52 2.65
N GLN A 42 -8.22 -3.20 2.74
CA GLN A 42 -9.25 -2.30 2.22
C GLN A 42 -9.42 -2.46 0.71
N ALA A 43 -8.32 -2.61 -0.04
CA ALA A 43 -8.39 -2.84 -1.48
C ALA A 43 -9.08 -4.16 -1.81
N ALA A 44 -8.76 -5.23 -1.06
CA ALA A 44 -9.35 -6.55 -1.30
C ALA A 44 -10.83 -6.62 -0.92
N GLU A 45 -11.24 -5.90 0.12
CA GLU A 45 -12.64 -5.90 0.57
C GLU A 45 -13.56 -5.12 -0.36
N ALA A 46 -13.10 -3.99 -0.88
CA ALA A 46 -13.92 -3.13 -1.72
C ALA A 46 -13.09 -2.50 -2.84
N PRO A 47 -12.60 -3.30 -3.80
CA PRO A 47 -11.68 -2.80 -4.82
C PRO A 47 -12.27 -1.74 -5.74
N GLU A 48 -13.59 -1.71 -5.89
CA GLU A 48 -14.29 -0.75 -6.75
C GLU A 48 -14.52 0.59 -6.06
N GLN A 49 -14.35 0.65 -4.75
CA GLN A 49 -14.69 1.82 -3.95
C GLN A 49 -13.65 2.93 -4.04
N TRP A 50 -12.43 2.58 -4.36
CA TRP A 50 -11.32 3.52 -4.35
C TRP A 50 -11.17 4.24 -5.68
N PRO A 51 -10.62 5.47 -5.68
CA PRO A 51 -10.53 6.27 -6.90
C PRO A 51 -9.72 5.60 -8.01
N SER A 52 -10.17 5.77 -9.23
CA SER A 52 -9.43 5.34 -10.40
C SER A 52 -8.12 6.11 -10.52
N TYR A 53 -7.11 5.43 -11.04
CA TYR A 53 -5.80 5.99 -11.27
C TYR A 53 -5.34 5.63 -12.68
N LYS A 54 -4.06 5.72 -12.97
CA LYS A 54 -3.53 5.54 -14.33
C LYS A 54 -3.66 4.09 -14.81
N PHE A 55 -3.89 3.92 -16.11
CA PHE A 55 -3.82 2.62 -16.79
C PHE A 55 -4.74 1.54 -16.22
N GLY A 56 -5.95 1.93 -15.85
CA GLY A 56 -6.93 0.97 -15.33
C GLY A 56 -6.68 0.51 -13.90
N THR A 57 -5.80 1.17 -13.19
CA THR A 57 -5.56 0.90 -11.78
C THR A 57 -6.46 1.74 -10.89
N ARG A 58 -6.45 1.42 -9.60
CA ARG A 58 -7.03 2.25 -8.54
C ARG A 58 -5.98 2.45 -7.46
N ARG A 59 -6.17 3.45 -6.61
CA ARG A 59 -5.21 3.71 -5.55
C ARG A 59 -5.87 4.09 -4.23
N ILE A 60 -5.20 3.69 -3.15
CA ILE A 60 -5.50 4.10 -1.79
C ILE A 60 -4.34 4.97 -1.32
N ILE A 61 -4.63 6.17 -0.84
CA ILE A 61 -3.62 7.10 -0.33
C ILE A 61 -3.61 7.04 1.19
N ASP A 62 -2.44 6.79 1.77
CA ASP A 62 -2.24 6.90 3.21
C ASP A 62 -1.65 8.27 3.53
N ARG A 63 -2.30 9.01 4.41
CA ARG A 63 -1.89 10.38 4.74
C ARG A 63 -0.80 10.45 5.79
N THR A 64 -0.72 9.44 6.64
CA THR A 64 0.28 9.42 7.73
C THR A 64 1.68 9.19 7.19
N PHE A 65 1.85 8.18 6.37
CA PHE A 65 3.14 7.83 5.78
C PHE A 65 3.30 8.34 4.35
N LYS A 66 2.25 8.96 3.80
CA LYS A 66 2.27 9.60 2.47
C LYS A 66 2.63 8.64 1.35
N PHE A 67 2.09 7.42 1.40
CA PHE A 67 2.25 6.46 0.31
C PHE A 67 0.94 6.28 -0.45
N SER A 68 1.06 5.75 -1.66
CA SER A 68 -0.09 5.33 -2.45
C SER A 68 0.01 3.84 -2.71
N LEU A 69 -1.06 3.10 -2.43
CA LEU A 69 -1.17 1.70 -2.81
C LEU A 69 -1.93 1.63 -4.13
N VAL A 70 -1.23 1.25 -5.19
CA VAL A 70 -1.80 1.16 -6.55
C VAL A 70 -2.03 -0.31 -6.88
N TYR A 71 -3.23 -0.64 -7.35
CA TYR A 71 -3.60 -2.03 -7.59
C TYR A 71 -4.52 -2.19 -8.79
N PHE A 72 -4.54 -3.41 -9.33
CA PHE A 72 -5.52 -3.88 -10.32
C PHE A 72 -6.46 -4.88 -9.64
N TYR A 73 -7.66 -5.05 -10.24
CA TYR A 73 -8.55 -6.14 -9.81
C TYR A 73 -9.39 -6.65 -10.96
#